data_05066bb6845c67f254c9cd152065e30a
#
_entry.id   05066bb6845c67f254c9cd152065e30a
#
_cell.length_a   1.000
_cell.length_b   1.000
_cell.length_c   1.000
_cell.angle_alpha   90.00
_cell.angle_beta   90.00
_cell.angle_gamma   90.00
#
_symmetry.space_group_name_H-M   'P 1'
#
loop_
_entity.id
_entity.type
_entity.pdbx_description
1 polymer ?
#
loop_
_entity_poly.entity_id
_entity_poly.type
_entity_poly.pdbx_seq_one_letter_code
_entity_poly.pdbx_strand_id
1 'polypeptide(L)'
;MALTSQQFINKIAPIIVKEAQARGYKYPSAIIAQACLESCYGRSLLSSKYHNYFGMKCGSSWKGSKAVLKTKEEYVKGKLTTITASFRAYTTMQAGVAGYFDFINAPRYKNLKKATSAANYCELIKACGYATSSRYVDMLKAIIKQFNLTYYDAGTQKQHVEKKSFDKIVNNTIKGIYGNGEERRKKLAALGYDYDKVQAAVNKKLKG
;
A
#
# COMPACT_ATOMS: atom_id res chain seq x y z
N MET A 1 -3.22 -23.22 -0.28
CA MET A 1 -1.88 -22.67 -0.60
C MET A 1 -1.73 -21.28 0.02
N ALA A 2 -0.55 -20.97 0.55
CA ALA A 2 -0.25 -19.63 1.05
C ALA A 2 -0.20 -18.62 -0.11
N LEU A 3 -0.64 -17.37 0.15
CA LEU A 3 -0.59 -16.30 -0.84
C LEU A 3 0.86 -15.96 -1.20
N THR A 4 1.13 -15.64 -2.48
CA THR A 4 2.37 -14.94 -2.86
C THR A 4 2.34 -13.51 -2.31
N SER A 5 3.51 -12.88 -2.20
CA SER A 5 3.61 -11.49 -1.74
C SER A 5 2.77 -10.54 -2.59
N GLN A 6 2.77 -10.71 -3.92
CA GLN A 6 1.97 -9.88 -4.81
C GLN A 6 0.46 -10.13 -4.65
N GLN A 7 0.04 -11.38 -4.46
CA GLN A 7 -1.37 -11.69 -4.21
C GLN A 7 -1.87 -11.10 -2.89
N PHE A 8 -1.03 -11.08 -1.85
CA PHE A 8 -1.36 -10.41 -0.60
C PHE A 8 -1.54 -8.89 -0.80
N ILE A 9 -0.56 -8.24 -1.47
CA ILE A 9 -0.63 -6.81 -1.79
C ILE A 9 -1.90 -6.49 -2.57
N ASN A 10 -2.22 -7.25 -3.61
CA ASN A 10 -3.41 -7.04 -4.43
C ASN A 10 -4.71 -7.12 -3.63
N LYS A 11 -4.75 -7.92 -2.55
CA LYS A 11 -5.92 -8.03 -1.65
C LYS A 11 -6.01 -6.91 -0.64
N ILE A 12 -4.90 -6.53 0.01
CA ILE A 12 -4.92 -5.61 1.13
C ILE A 12 -4.84 -4.13 0.70
N ALA A 13 -4.12 -3.83 -0.41
CA ALA A 13 -3.89 -2.47 -0.85
C ALA A 13 -5.17 -1.66 -1.14
N PRO A 14 -6.20 -2.19 -1.84
CA PRO A 14 -7.43 -1.44 -2.07
C PRO A 14 -8.14 -1.05 -0.77
N ILE A 15 -8.07 -1.89 0.26
CA ILE A 15 -8.68 -1.65 1.57
C ILE A 15 -7.91 -0.55 2.29
N ILE A 16 -6.57 -0.64 2.31
CA ILE A 16 -5.71 0.37 2.92
C ILE A 16 -5.88 1.73 2.23
N VAL A 17 -5.93 1.76 0.89
CA VAL A 17 -6.12 3.00 0.12
C VAL A 17 -7.44 3.67 0.48
N LYS A 18 -8.55 2.90 0.51
CA LYS A 18 -9.87 3.41 0.88
C LYS A 18 -9.87 4.01 2.28
N GLU A 19 -9.34 3.31 3.28
CA GLU A 19 -9.26 3.78 4.66
C GLU A 19 -8.32 4.99 4.81
N ALA A 20 -7.17 4.98 4.12
CA ALA A 20 -6.22 6.09 4.11
C ALA A 20 -6.86 7.37 3.57
N GLN A 21 -7.54 7.29 2.43
CA GLN A 21 -8.24 8.42 1.82
C GLN A 21 -9.34 8.97 2.72
N ALA A 22 -10.19 8.09 3.28
CA ALA A 22 -11.28 8.48 4.16
C ALA A 22 -10.78 9.20 5.44
N ARG A 23 -9.55 8.89 5.89
CA ARG A 23 -8.97 9.42 7.13
C ARG A 23 -7.86 10.47 6.90
N GLY A 24 -7.62 10.89 5.65
CA GLY A 24 -6.68 11.96 5.29
C GLY A 24 -5.20 11.57 5.34
N TYR A 25 -4.86 10.28 5.15
CA TYR A 25 -3.48 9.82 4.99
C TYR A 25 -3.09 9.79 3.51
N LYS A 26 -2.02 10.49 3.14
CA LYS A 26 -1.60 10.72 1.75
C LYS A 26 -0.74 9.60 1.16
N TYR A 27 -0.09 8.80 2.00
CA TYR A 27 0.91 7.81 1.57
C TYR A 27 0.53 6.38 1.99
N PRO A 28 -0.55 5.81 1.42
CA PRO A 28 -0.94 4.42 1.68
C PRO A 28 0.16 3.42 1.32
N SER A 29 1.07 3.74 0.39
CA SER A 29 2.22 2.88 0.05
C SER A 29 3.06 2.48 1.27
N ALA A 30 3.30 3.42 2.18
CA ALA A 30 4.04 3.15 3.42
C ALA A 30 3.24 2.24 4.36
N ILE A 31 1.92 2.40 4.43
CA ILE A 31 1.03 1.56 5.25
C ILE A 31 0.92 0.14 4.66
N ILE A 32 0.87 0.01 3.33
CA ILE A 32 0.92 -1.29 2.66
C ILE A 32 2.25 -2.00 2.97
N ALA A 33 3.37 -1.28 2.90
CA ALA A 33 4.68 -1.82 3.25
C ALA A 33 4.74 -2.29 4.72
N GLN A 34 4.16 -1.54 5.66
CA GLN A 34 4.03 -1.98 7.04
C GLN A 34 3.23 -3.28 7.15
N ALA A 35 2.05 -3.36 6.52
CA ALA A 35 1.26 -4.58 6.52
C ALA A 35 2.04 -5.78 5.95
N CYS A 36 2.81 -5.58 4.88
CA CYS A 36 3.68 -6.62 4.31
C CYS A 36 4.74 -7.09 5.31
N LEU A 37 5.44 -6.15 5.93
CA LEU A 37 6.54 -6.43 6.86
C LEU A 37 6.02 -7.15 8.11
N GLU A 38 5.06 -6.55 8.80
CA GLU A 38 4.54 -7.01 10.11
C GLU A 38 3.81 -8.36 10.02
N SER A 39 3.16 -8.64 8.89
CA SER A 39 2.40 -9.87 8.70
C SER A 39 3.16 -10.98 7.96
N CYS A 40 4.42 -10.75 7.58
CA CYS A 40 5.12 -11.62 6.63
C CYS A 40 4.29 -11.86 5.36
N TYR A 41 3.78 -10.77 4.77
CA TYR A 41 2.87 -10.81 3.61
C TYR A 41 1.61 -11.65 3.85
N GLY A 42 1.00 -11.49 5.02
CA GLY A 42 -0.23 -12.19 5.39
C GLY A 42 -0.04 -13.66 5.78
N ARG A 43 1.20 -14.14 5.88
CA ARG A 43 1.51 -15.56 6.17
C ARG A 43 1.68 -15.85 7.66
N SER A 44 1.88 -14.83 8.51
CA SER A 44 1.95 -15.05 9.95
C SER A 44 0.62 -15.59 10.49
N LEU A 45 0.66 -16.40 11.55
CA LEU A 45 -0.54 -16.92 12.20
C LEU A 45 -1.47 -15.78 12.66
N LEU A 46 -0.89 -14.68 13.15
CA LEU A 46 -1.63 -13.52 13.60
C LEU A 46 -2.43 -12.85 12.46
N SER A 47 -1.86 -12.79 11.26
CA SER A 47 -2.53 -12.19 10.12
C SER A 47 -3.50 -13.16 9.43
N SER A 48 -3.10 -14.41 9.22
CA SER A 48 -3.89 -15.39 8.46
C SER A 48 -5.15 -15.87 9.20
N LYS A 49 -5.07 -15.99 10.53
CA LYS A 49 -6.19 -16.46 11.37
C LYS A 49 -6.95 -15.33 12.06
N TYR A 50 -6.26 -14.27 12.44
CA TYR A 50 -6.83 -13.22 13.29
C TYR A 50 -6.90 -11.85 12.61
N HIS A 51 -6.59 -11.75 11.33
CA HIS A 51 -6.66 -10.54 10.51
C HIS A 51 -5.93 -9.31 11.11
N ASN A 52 -4.93 -9.54 11.96
CA ASN A 52 -4.08 -8.48 12.50
C ASN A 52 -2.79 -8.43 11.68
N TYR A 53 -2.77 -7.54 10.67
CA TYR A 53 -1.68 -7.41 9.70
C TYR A 53 -0.57 -6.46 10.15
N PHE A 54 -0.72 -5.86 11.32
CA PHE A 54 0.16 -4.80 11.83
C PHE A 54 0.77 -5.14 13.19
N GLY A 55 0.61 -6.35 13.67
CA GLY A 55 1.20 -6.80 14.94
C GLY A 55 0.66 -6.09 16.18
N MET A 56 -0.56 -5.55 16.12
CA MET A 56 -1.12 -4.73 17.18
C MET A 56 -1.39 -5.54 18.45
N LYS A 57 -0.69 -5.22 19.53
CA LYS A 57 -0.94 -5.76 20.87
C LYS A 57 -2.22 -5.18 21.49
N CYS A 58 -2.84 -5.93 22.38
CA CYS A 58 -3.92 -5.41 23.21
C CYS A 58 -3.33 -4.44 24.23
N GLY A 59 -3.80 -3.20 24.23
CA GLY A 59 -3.60 -2.29 25.35
C GLY A 59 -4.64 -2.53 26.43
N SER A 60 -4.50 -1.85 27.57
CA SER A 60 -5.45 -1.94 28.71
C SER A 60 -6.88 -1.55 28.33
N SER A 61 -7.03 -0.63 27.37
CA SER A 61 -8.34 -0.15 26.89
C SER A 61 -8.98 -1.06 25.82
N TRP A 62 -8.29 -2.09 25.33
CA TRP A 62 -8.85 -2.95 24.29
C TRP A 62 -9.96 -3.86 24.80
N LYS A 63 -11.17 -3.71 24.27
CA LYS A 63 -12.37 -4.49 24.64
C LYS A 63 -12.77 -5.55 23.59
N GLY A 64 -12.10 -5.57 22.42
CA GLY A 64 -12.40 -6.53 21.36
C GLY A 64 -11.78 -7.91 21.57
N SER A 65 -11.94 -8.78 20.59
CA SER A 65 -11.38 -10.15 20.60
C SER A 65 -9.86 -10.14 20.68
N LYS A 66 -9.29 -11.19 21.28
CA LYS A 66 -7.86 -11.32 21.55
C LYS A 66 -7.33 -12.64 21.00
N ALA A 67 -6.12 -12.58 20.43
CA ALA A 67 -5.29 -13.74 20.12
C ALA A 67 -4.14 -13.79 21.12
N VAL A 68 -4.03 -14.87 21.89
CA VAL A 68 -2.94 -15.08 22.85
C VAL A 68 -1.89 -15.95 22.17
N LEU A 69 -0.73 -15.39 21.86
CA LEU A 69 0.32 -16.04 21.09
C LEU A 69 1.69 -15.91 21.75
N LYS A 70 2.55 -16.91 21.56
CA LYS A 70 3.97 -16.80 21.88
C LYS A 70 4.66 -15.90 20.85
N THR A 71 5.42 -14.93 21.32
CA THR A 71 6.22 -14.02 20.49
C THR A 71 7.63 -13.89 21.08
N LYS A 72 8.58 -13.50 20.23
CA LYS A 72 9.95 -13.19 20.68
C LYS A 72 10.11 -11.69 20.82
N GLU A 73 10.57 -11.25 21.96
CA GLU A 73 10.82 -9.84 22.26
C GLU A 73 12.29 -9.65 22.63
N GLU A 74 12.86 -8.54 22.22
CA GLU A 74 14.22 -8.15 22.57
C GLU A 74 14.19 -7.09 23.67
N TYR A 75 14.25 -7.51 24.93
CA TYR A 75 14.36 -6.61 26.08
C TYR A 75 15.81 -6.19 26.36
N VAL A 76 16.75 -7.04 25.96
CA VAL A 76 18.19 -6.79 26.05
C VAL A 76 18.75 -6.96 24.66
N LYS A 77 19.53 -5.99 24.20
CA LYS A 77 20.12 -5.99 22.85
C LYS A 77 20.82 -7.34 22.55
N GLY A 78 20.41 -7.98 21.47
CA GLY A 78 20.92 -9.27 21.03
C GLY A 78 20.31 -10.49 21.73
N LYS A 79 19.44 -10.33 22.75
CA LYS A 79 18.80 -11.44 23.49
C LYS A 79 17.30 -11.51 23.24
N LEU A 80 16.88 -12.48 22.44
CA LEU A 80 15.45 -12.74 22.23
C LEU A 80 14.87 -13.58 23.36
N THR A 81 13.82 -13.08 23.99
CA THR A 81 13.06 -13.78 25.02
C THR A 81 11.70 -14.16 24.50
N THR A 82 11.30 -15.42 24.64
CA THR A 82 9.93 -15.85 24.26
C THR A 82 8.97 -15.49 25.38
N ILE A 83 7.94 -14.72 25.03
CA ILE A 83 6.85 -14.34 25.95
C ILE A 83 5.52 -14.71 25.35
N THR A 84 4.50 -14.80 26.19
CA THR A 84 3.10 -14.84 25.75
C THR A 84 2.52 -13.45 25.76
N ALA A 85 2.00 -13.02 24.63
CA ALA A 85 1.39 -11.68 24.48
C ALA A 85 -0.02 -11.77 23.90
N SER A 86 -0.88 -10.83 24.29
CA SER A 86 -2.22 -10.69 23.76
C SER A 86 -2.22 -9.69 22.60
N PHE A 87 -2.67 -10.12 21.44
CA PHE A 87 -2.81 -9.32 20.23
C PHE A 87 -4.28 -9.07 19.92
N ARG A 88 -4.58 -7.95 19.29
CA ARG A 88 -5.93 -7.68 18.78
C ARG A 88 -6.30 -8.70 17.71
N ALA A 89 -7.53 -9.19 17.76
CA ALA A 89 -8.06 -10.11 16.75
C ALA A 89 -9.28 -9.49 16.07
N TYR A 90 -9.40 -9.71 14.79
CA TYR A 90 -10.47 -9.18 13.94
C TYR A 90 -11.11 -10.31 13.13
N THR A 91 -12.34 -10.10 12.70
CA THR A 91 -13.12 -11.10 11.96
C THR A 91 -12.89 -11.04 10.45
N THR A 92 -12.40 -9.90 9.94
CA THR A 92 -12.17 -9.69 8.51
C THR A 92 -10.91 -8.87 8.27
N MET A 93 -10.39 -8.92 7.04
CA MET A 93 -9.28 -8.07 6.60
C MET A 93 -9.63 -6.58 6.73
N GLN A 94 -10.85 -6.20 6.36
CA GLN A 94 -11.35 -4.84 6.47
C GLN A 94 -11.33 -4.34 7.91
N ALA A 95 -11.85 -5.15 8.85
CA ALA A 95 -11.84 -4.81 10.27
C ALA A 95 -10.40 -4.69 10.82
N GLY A 96 -9.48 -5.56 10.40
CA GLY A 96 -8.07 -5.49 10.79
C GLY A 96 -7.38 -4.22 10.29
N VAL A 97 -7.65 -3.82 9.05
CA VAL A 97 -7.12 -2.56 8.49
C VAL A 97 -7.74 -1.35 9.19
N ALA A 98 -9.07 -1.30 9.36
CA ALA A 98 -9.73 -0.22 10.07
C ALA A 98 -9.19 -0.07 11.49
N GLY A 99 -9.01 -1.19 12.21
CA GLY A 99 -8.43 -1.21 13.55
C GLY A 99 -7.00 -0.66 13.62
N TYR A 100 -6.20 -0.83 12.57
CA TYR A 100 -4.89 -0.16 12.48
C TYR A 100 -5.04 1.36 12.38
N PHE A 101 -5.94 1.86 11.53
CA PHE A 101 -6.17 3.30 11.42
C PHE A 101 -6.72 3.90 12.72
N ASP A 102 -7.56 3.17 13.45
CA ASP A 102 -8.01 3.59 14.79
C ASP A 102 -6.83 3.66 15.78
N PHE A 103 -5.90 2.70 15.71
CA PHE A 103 -4.71 2.68 16.54
C PHE A 103 -3.79 3.89 16.26
N ILE A 104 -3.52 4.21 15.00
CA ILE A 104 -2.67 5.35 14.63
C ILE A 104 -3.40 6.71 14.71
N ASN A 105 -4.67 6.73 15.05
CA ASN A 105 -5.39 7.98 15.35
C ASN A 105 -5.06 8.53 16.74
N ALA A 106 -4.32 7.79 17.58
CA ALA A 106 -3.86 8.26 18.90
C ALA A 106 -2.94 9.50 18.75
N PRO A 107 -2.96 10.42 19.75
CA PRO A 107 -2.23 11.71 19.70
C PRO A 107 -0.74 11.58 19.34
N ARG A 108 -0.08 10.51 19.79
CA ARG A 108 1.35 10.25 19.48
C ARG A 108 1.64 10.11 17.98
N TYR A 109 0.65 9.74 17.17
CA TYR A 109 0.76 9.52 15.73
C TYR A 109 0.24 10.70 14.89
N LYS A 110 -0.16 11.82 15.49
CA LYS A 110 -0.77 12.97 14.80
C LYS A 110 0.04 13.51 13.61
N ASN A 111 1.36 13.38 13.66
CA ASN A 111 2.26 13.87 12.63
C ASN A 111 2.25 12.99 11.35
N LEU A 112 1.73 11.77 11.39
CA LEU A 112 1.67 10.90 10.22
C LEU A 112 0.86 11.51 9.06
N LYS A 113 -0.20 12.26 9.38
CA LYS A 113 -1.02 12.96 8.36
C LYS A 113 -0.28 14.12 7.69
N LYS A 114 0.80 14.62 8.31
CA LYS A 114 1.65 15.71 7.79
C LYS A 114 2.79 15.21 6.91
N ALA A 115 2.92 13.89 6.72
CA ALA A 115 3.96 13.32 5.89
C ALA A 115 4.00 13.98 4.50
N THR A 116 5.19 14.23 4.00
CA THR A 116 5.45 14.89 2.71
C THR A 116 5.83 13.89 1.60
N SER A 117 6.14 12.65 1.99
CA SER A 117 6.45 11.54 1.09
C SER A 117 6.22 10.20 1.80
N ALA A 118 6.16 9.10 1.04
CA ALA A 118 6.14 7.75 1.60
C ALA A 118 7.36 7.48 2.50
N ALA A 119 8.55 7.93 2.08
CA ALA A 119 9.78 7.80 2.87
C ALA A 119 9.69 8.56 4.20
N ASN A 120 9.17 9.79 4.15
CA ASN A 120 8.96 10.59 5.36
C ASN A 120 7.90 9.95 6.28
N TYR A 121 6.84 9.35 5.74
CA TYR A 121 5.89 8.58 6.56
C TYR A 121 6.59 7.43 7.30
N CYS A 122 7.49 6.69 6.63
CA CYS A 122 8.25 5.61 7.27
C CYS A 122 9.15 6.12 8.42
N GLU A 123 9.73 7.29 8.27
CA GLU A 123 10.53 7.94 9.33
C GLU A 123 9.65 8.38 10.50
N LEU A 124 8.53 9.03 10.22
CA LEU A 124 7.59 9.51 11.23
C LEU A 124 6.98 8.37 12.04
N ILE A 125 6.54 7.27 11.42
CA ILE A 125 5.94 6.14 12.15
C ILE A 125 6.95 5.49 13.09
N LYS A 126 8.23 5.39 12.69
CA LYS A 126 9.32 4.94 13.56
C LYS A 126 9.57 5.93 14.70
N ALA A 127 9.66 7.22 14.41
CA ALA A 127 9.86 8.27 15.40
C ALA A 127 8.72 8.30 16.45
N CYS A 128 7.50 7.93 16.06
CA CYS A 128 6.38 7.72 16.98
C CYS A 128 6.52 6.47 17.86
N GLY A 129 7.62 5.70 17.75
CA GLY A 129 7.88 4.52 18.56
C GLY A 129 7.06 3.29 18.13
N TYR A 130 6.69 3.18 16.86
CA TYR A 130 5.97 2.00 16.37
C TYR A 130 6.87 0.76 16.38
N ALA A 131 8.13 0.89 16.02
CA ALA A 131 9.14 -0.17 16.01
C ALA A 131 10.47 0.31 16.58
N THR A 132 11.19 -0.58 17.26
CA THR A 132 12.49 -0.30 17.88
C THR A 132 13.67 -0.55 16.94
N SER A 133 13.53 -1.47 15.98
CA SER A 133 14.58 -1.86 15.04
C SER A 133 15.18 -0.67 14.30
N SER A 134 16.51 -0.54 14.28
CA SER A 134 17.22 0.50 13.53
C SER A 134 16.97 0.39 12.03
N ARG A 135 16.80 -0.82 11.49
CA ARG A 135 16.57 -1.09 10.07
C ARG A 135 15.12 -0.98 9.62
N TYR A 136 14.18 -0.62 10.52
CA TYR A 136 12.75 -0.61 10.21
C TYR A 136 12.40 0.26 9.01
N VAL A 137 12.91 1.48 8.97
CA VAL A 137 12.67 2.45 7.87
C VAL A 137 13.21 1.91 6.55
N ASP A 138 14.42 1.35 6.55
CA ASP A 138 15.04 0.82 5.33
C ASP A 138 14.29 -0.39 4.79
N MET A 139 13.80 -1.27 5.67
CA MET A 139 12.96 -2.40 5.28
C MET A 139 11.65 -1.93 4.62
N LEU A 140 10.98 -0.92 5.19
CA LEU A 140 9.77 -0.36 4.58
C LEU A 140 10.06 0.27 3.22
N LYS A 141 11.12 1.09 3.10
CA LYS A 141 11.54 1.71 1.85
C LYS A 141 11.91 0.66 0.78
N ALA A 142 12.55 -0.42 1.18
CA ALA A 142 12.88 -1.53 0.28
C ALA A 142 11.61 -2.23 -0.27
N ILE A 143 10.62 -2.49 0.57
CA ILE A 143 9.33 -3.08 0.16
C ILE A 143 8.58 -2.12 -0.78
N ILE A 144 8.53 -0.82 -0.46
CA ILE A 144 7.90 0.20 -1.33
C ILE A 144 8.53 0.16 -2.72
N LYS A 145 9.85 0.14 -2.79
CA LYS A 145 10.60 0.10 -4.06
C LYS A 145 10.39 -1.23 -4.80
N GLN A 146 10.53 -2.36 -4.11
CA GLN A 146 10.44 -3.70 -4.70
C GLN A 146 9.09 -3.94 -5.41
N PHE A 147 7.99 -3.47 -4.81
CA PHE A 147 6.63 -3.69 -5.32
C PHE A 147 6.03 -2.44 -5.96
N ASN A 148 6.82 -1.38 -6.19
CA ASN A 148 6.37 -0.11 -6.77
C ASN A 148 5.11 0.45 -6.09
N LEU A 149 5.08 0.41 -4.75
CA LEU A 149 3.87 0.71 -3.98
C LEU A 149 3.46 2.19 -4.03
N THR A 150 4.35 3.11 -4.42
CA THR A 150 4.02 4.53 -4.63
C THR A 150 2.89 4.74 -5.63
N TYR A 151 2.62 3.73 -6.47
CA TYR A 151 1.42 3.69 -7.32
C TYR A 151 0.13 3.92 -6.54
N TYR A 152 0.07 3.53 -5.27
CA TYR A 152 -1.11 3.66 -4.41
C TYR A 152 -1.25 5.02 -3.72
N ASP A 153 -0.27 5.91 -3.82
CA ASP A 153 -0.28 7.20 -3.15
C ASP A 153 -1.21 8.21 -3.83
N ALA A 154 -1.71 9.19 -3.07
CA ALA A 154 -2.61 10.22 -3.57
C ALA A 154 -1.99 10.99 -4.75
N GLY A 155 -2.72 11.09 -5.84
CA GLY A 155 -2.28 11.71 -7.10
C GLY A 155 -1.61 10.76 -8.09
N THR A 156 -0.93 9.70 -7.63
CA THR A 156 -0.22 8.76 -8.51
C THR A 156 -1.19 7.84 -9.24
N GLN A 157 -2.28 7.43 -8.60
CA GLN A 157 -3.29 6.56 -9.22
C GLN A 157 -3.96 7.24 -10.43
N LYS A 158 -4.32 8.52 -10.30
CA LYS A 158 -4.95 9.27 -11.40
C LYS A 158 -4.00 9.36 -12.60
N GLN A 159 -2.74 9.74 -12.36
CA GLN A 159 -1.71 9.81 -13.41
C GLN A 159 -1.42 8.45 -14.06
N HIS A 160 -1.40 7.37 -13.26
CA HIS A 160 -1.09 6.04 -13.79
C HIS A 160 -2.27 5.42 -14.55
N VAL A 161 -3.51 5.67 -14.13
CA VAL A 161 -4.71 5.26 -14.87
C VAL A 161 -4.78 6.02 -16.20
N GLU A 162 -4.52 7.33 -16.19
CA GLU A 162 -4.44 8.14 -17.40
C GLU A 162 -3.33 7.67 -18.33
N LYS A 163 -2.12 7.40 -17.82
CA LYS A 163 -0.99 6.87 -18.59
C LYS A 163 -1.29 5.51 -19.17
N LYS A 164 -1.82 4.56 -18.40
CA LYS A 164 -2.16 3.22 -18.86
C LYS A 164 -3.29 3.23 -19.89
N SER A 165 -4.26 4.13 -19.72
CA SER A 165 -5.33 4.37 -20.68
C SER A 165 -4.76 4.95 -21.96
N PHE A 166 -3.87 5.94 -21.89
CA PHE A 166 -3.19 6.55 -23.04
C PHE A 166 -2.30 5.54 -23.77
N ASP A 167 -1.50 4.75 -23.08
CA ASP A 167 -0.67 3.69 -23.66
C ASP A 167 -1.51 2.62 -24.40
N LYS A 168 -2.69 2.29 -23.84
CA LYS A 168 -3.63 1.41 -24.53
C LYS A 168 -4.16 2.02 -25.82
N ILE A 169 -4.49 3.32 -25.81
CA ILE A 169 -4.90 4.05 -27.02
C ILE A 169 -3.79 4.07 -28.07
N VAL A 170 -2.56 4.39 -27.66
CA VAL A 170 -1.38 4.36 -28.56
C VAL A 170 -1.20 2.98 -29.19
N ASN A 171 -1.23 1.91 -28.39
CA ASN A 171 -1.10 0.54 -28.89
C ASN A 171 -2.23 0.15 -29.86
N ASN A 172 -3.46 0.52 -29.55
CA ASN A 172 -4.62 0.29 -30.41
C ASN A 172 -4.53 1.09 -31.71
N THR A 173 -3.95 2.30 -31.66
CA THR A 173 -3.69 3.12 -32.85
C THR A 173 -2.65 2.47 -33.75
N ILE A 174 -1.57 1.94 -33.19
CA ILE A 174 -0.54 1.17 -33.93
C ILE A 174 -1.18 -0.06 -34.60
N LYS A 175 -2.09 -0.75 -33.92
CA LYS A 175 -2.83 -1.91 -34.48
C LYS A 175 -3.89 -1.53 -35.53
N GLY A 176 -4.06 -0.23 -35.84
CA GLY A 176 -5.03 0.24 -36.82
C GLY A 176 -6.50 0.26 -36.39
N ILE A 177 -6.79 0.00 -35.11
CA ILE A 177 -8.18 -0.12 -34.58
C ILE A 177 -9.00 1.16 -34.82
N TYR A 178 -8.35 2.32 -34.84
CA TYR A 178 -9.03 3.60 -35.03
C TYR A 178 -9.00 4.09 -36.49
N GLY A 179 -8.55 3.27 -37.43
CA GLY A 179 -8.43 3.66 -38.84
C GLY A 179 -7.25 4.61 -39.11
N ASN A 180 -7.35 5.43 -40.19
CA ASN A 180 -6.32 6.39 -40.59
C ASN A 180 -6.90 7.79 -40.83
N GLY A 181 -6.03 8.81 -40.83
CA GLY A 181 -6.37 10.17 -41.21
C GLY A 181 -7.57 10.72 -40.39
N GLU A 182 -8.56 11.26 -41.09
CA GLU A 182 -9.74 11.90 -40.46
C GLU A 182 -10.60 10.90 -39.67
N GLU A 183 -10.69 9.65 -40.09
CA GLU A 183 -11.43 8.64 -39.33
C GLU A 183 -10.81 8.42 -37.95
N ARG A 184 -9.48 8.31 -37.89
CA ARG A 184 -8.72 8.19 -36.63
C ARG A 184 -8.93 9.42 -35.77
N ARG A 185 -8.88 10.63 -36.36
CA ARG A 185 -9.07 11.89 -35.65
C ARG A 185 -10.44 11.93 -34.97
N LYS A 186 -11.50 11.60 -35.69
CA LYS A 186 -12.89 11.56 -35.17
C LYS A 186 -13.07 10.53 -34.05
N LYS A 187 -12.54 9.31 -34.23
CA LYS A 187 -12.63 8.24 -33.22
C LYS A 187 -11.88 8.59 -31.94
N LEU A 188 -10.65 9.14 -32.04
CA LEU A 188 -9.88 9.56 -30.88
C LEU A 188 -10.54 10.73 -30.14
N ALA A 189 -11.06 11.71 -30.87
CA ALA A 189 -11.79 12.83 -30.28
C ALA A 189 -13.04 12.37 -29.53
N ALA A 190 -13.81 11.42 -30.08
CA ALA A 190 -14.96 10.81 -29.43
C ALA A 190 -14.61 10.08 -28.10
N LEU A 191 -13.37 9.59 -28.00
CA LEU A 191 -12.82 8.97 -26.79
C LEU A 191 -12.16 9.98 -25.84
N GLY A 192 -12.19 11.27 -26.17
CA GLY A 192 -11.60 12.34 -25.36
C GLY A 192 -10.08 12.49 -25.50
N TYR A 193 -9.47 11.92 -26.56
CA TYR A 193 -8.04 12.01 -26.78
C TYR A 193 -7.68 12.98 -27.91
N ASP A 194 -6.61 13.74 -27.67
CA ASP A 194 -6.01 14.60 -28.67
C ASP A 194 -5.25 13.79 -29.73
N TYR A 195 -5.61 13.98 -31.01
CA TYR A 195 -5.02 13.23 -32.11
C TYR A 195 -3.50 13.43 -32.22
N ASP A 196 -3.03 14.67 -32.09
CA ASP A 196 -1.62 14.99 -32.35
C ASP A 196 -0.74 14.44 -31.23
N LYS A 197 -1.22 14.45 -29.97
CA LYS A 197 -0.55 13.80 -28.84
C LYS A 197 -0.45 12.28 -29.02
N VAL A 198 -1.54 11.64 -29.44
CA VAL A 198 -1.54 10.18 -29.70
C VAL A 198 -0.62 9.87 -30.87
N GLN A 199 -0.66 10.63 -31.96
CA GLN A 199 0.18 10.39 -33.15
C GLN A 199 1.68 10.60 -32.83
N ALA A 200 2.03 11.63 -32.06
CA ALA A 200 3.40 11.84 -31.59
C ALA A 200 3.92 10.64 -30.77
N ALA A 201 3.09 10.11 -29.88
CA ALA A 201 3.44 8.93 -29.05
C ALA A 201 3.57 7.65 -29.91
N VAL A 202 2.71 7.47 -30.91
CA VAL A 202 2.81 6.38 -31.91
C VAL A 202 4.12 6.47 -32.67
N ASN A 203 4.45 7.66 -33.21
CA ASN A 203 5.68 7.88 -33.97
C ASN A 203 6.93 7.62 -33.12
N LYS A 204 6.93 8.06 -31.86
CA LYS A 204 8.01 7.80 -30.92
C LYS A 204 8.21 6.30 -30.68
N LYS A 205 7.11 5.55 -30.54
CA LYS A 205 7.14 4.11 -30.23
C LYS A 205 7.55 3.25 -31.41
N LEU A 206 7.35 3.73 -32.64
CA LEU A 206 7.75 3.02 -33.87
C LEU A 206 9.20 3.32 -34.29
N LYS A 207 9.83 4.37 -33.71
CA LYS A 207 11.22 4.77 -34.03
C LYS A 207 12.24 4.23 -33.02
N GLY A 208 11.81 3.74 -31.85
CA GLY A 208 12.64 3.18 -30.79
C GLY A 208 12.47 1.69 -30.69
#